data_43db2ec6a835dda5c7c79c00a46743ec
#
_entry.id   43db2ec6a835dda5c7c79c00a46743ec
#
_cell.length_a   1.000
_cell.length_b   1.000
_cell.length_c   1.000
_cell.angle_alpha   90.00
_cell.angle_beta   90.00
_cell.angle_gamma   90.00
#
_symmetry.space_group_name_H-M   'P 1'
#
loop_
_entity.id
_entity.type
_entity.pdbx_description
1 polymer ?
#
loop_
_entity_poly.entity_id
_entity_poly.type
_entity_poly.pdbx_seq_one_letter_code
_entity_poly.pdbx_strand_id
1 'polypeptide(L)'
;AFDWRRYYALQGIYSTAFVPILGLKLLKDARSTPSVFEHMRAQASSYLHQALPHGVHRNVADAMFLGMGSTIDFETRQSYAALGAIHILSVSGMHVGLLYLGLQFLLGFLLRFRPWGPRFYFGLIMLVLWSYAALSGFSAPVLRSAWMFSVLLFAQIFRLRTHPVNVWAFSGFVLLVIQPMDLFQVGFQLSYAAVLGLILFQRPILNLWSPNYWLIKQSWELTCVAISAQI
;
A
#
# COMPACT_ATOMS: atom_id res chain seq x y z
N ALA A 1 0.07 -26.00 16.18
CA ALA A 1 -1.27 -25.84 15.61
C ALA A 1 -1.54 -24.34 15.43
N PHE A 2 -2.15 -23.93 14.32
CA PHE A 2 -2.48 -22.53 14.03
C PHE A 2 -3.59 -22.05 14.98
N ASP A 3 -3.37 -20.91 15.65
CA ASP A 3 -4.34 -20.35 16.59
C ASP A 3 -5.38 -19.47 15.86
N TRP A 4 -6.48 -20.09 15.45
CA TRP A 4 -7.59 -19.44 14.78
C TRP A 4 -8.27 -18.35 15.62
N ARG A 5 -8.30 -18.49 16.95
CA ARG A 5 -8.92 -17.48 17.83
C ARG A 5 -8.12 -16.18 17.79
N ARG A 6 -6.79 -16.27 17.88
CA ARG A 6 -5.90 -15.13 17.79
C ARG A 6 -5.95 -14.50 16.41
N TYR A 7 -5.99 -15.31 15.36
CA TYR A 7 -6.10 -14.83 13.97
C TYR A 7 -7.38 -14.03 13.74
N TYR A 8 -8.53 -14.51 14.16
CA TYR A 8 -9.81 -13.81 14.03
C TYR A 8 -9.89 -12.58 14.94
N ALA A 9 -9.36 -12.64 16.17
CA ALA A 9 -9.33 -11.50 17.07
C ALA A 9 -8.52 -10.33 16.48
N LEU A 10 -7.40 -10.59 15.79
CA LEU A 10 -6.61 -9.58 15.09
C LEU A 10 -7.36 -8.94 13.92
N GLN A 11 -8.37 -9.61 13.37
CA GLN A 11 -9.27 -9.09 12.34
C GLN A 11 -10.52 -8.41 12.92
N GLY A 12 -10.62 -8.28 14.25
CA GLY A 12 -11.79 -7.71 14.91
C GLY A 12 -13.00 -8.66 14.97
N ILE A 13 -12.80 -9.96 14.68
CA ILE A 13 -13.84 -10.98 14.70
C ILE A 13 -13.75 -11.72 16.04
N TYR A 14 -14.65 -11.41 16.97
CA TYR A 14 -14.65 -11.96 18.32
C TYR A 14 -15.59 -13.16 18.50
N SER A 15 -16.50 -13.39 17.55
CA SER A 15 -17.42 -14.52 17.57
C SER A 15 -17.70 -15.02 16.15
N THR A 16 -17.79 -16.34 16.01
CA THR A 16 -18.17 -17.00 14.75
C THR A 16 -19.35 -17.94 15.04
N ALA A 17 -20.34 -17.95 14.17
CA ALA A 17 -21.47 -18.86 14.26
C ALA A 17 -21.57 -19.70 13.00
N PHE A 18 -21.84 -20.98 13.15
CA PHE A 18 -22.14 -21.86 12.03
C PHE A 18 -23.66 -21.91 11.84
N VAL A 19 -24.16 -21.31 10.75
CA VAL A 19 -25.59 -21.30 10.45
C VAL A 19 -25.84 -22.15 9.19
N PRO A 20 -26.67 -23.18 9.26
CA PRO A 20 -27.03 -23.94 8.08
C PRO A 20 -27.84 -23.09 7.11
N ILE A 21 -27.57 -23.24 5.81
CA ILE A 21 -28.13 -22.39 4.72
C ILE A 21 -29.66 -22.37 4.75
N LEU A 22 -30.31 -23.49 5.15
CA LEU A 22 -31.76 -23.58 5.28
C LEU A 22 -32.37 -22.72 6.43
N GLY A 23 -31.55 -22.20 7.35
CA GLY A 23 -31.97 -21.34 8.47
C GLY A 23 -31.78 -19.87 8.23
N LEU A 24 -31.20 -19.47 7.09
CA LEU A 24 -30.95 -18.07 6.77
C LEU A 24 -32.20 -17.38 6.18
N LYS A 25 -32.88 -16.56 6.98
CA LYS A 25 -33.92 -15.66 6.50
C LYS A 25 -33.30 -14.28 6.29
N LEU A 26 -33.30 -13.82 5.05
CA LEU A 26 -32.86 -12.45 4.75
C LEU A 26 -33.86 -11.47 5.42
N LEU A 27 -33.43 -10.86 6.52
CA LEU A 27 -34.19 -9.86 7.28
C LEU A 27 -34.06 -8.50 6.64
N LYS A 28 -34.27 -8.19 5.48
CA LYS A 28 -34.12 -6.87 4.84
C LYS A 28 -32.66 -6.42 4.73
N ASP A 29 -32.27 -6.24 3.51
CA ASP A 29 -30.94 -5.70 3.16
C ASP A 29 -30.79 -4.31 3.81
N ALA A 30 -30.11 -4.23 4.92
CA ALA A 30 -29.62 -2.95 5.45
C ALA A 30 -28.47 -2.50 4.54
N ARG A 31 -28.78 -2.21 3.28
CA ARG A 31 -27.83 -1.54 2.36
C ARG A 31 -27.51 -0.21 2.99
N SER A 32 -26.41 -0.14 3.68
CA SER A 32 -25.74 1.13 3.86
C SER A 32 -25.63 1.75 2.47
N THR A 33 -26.15 2.96 2.29
CA THR A 33 -25.94 3.73 1.05
C THR A 33 -24.45 3.65 0.72
N PRO A 34 -24.08 3.16 -0.47
CA PRO A 34 -22.67 2.97 -0.81
C PRO A 34 -21.94 4.29 -0.60
N SER A 35 -20.83 4.25 0.07
CA SER A 35 -20.00 5.42 0.33
C SER A 35 -19.58 6.04 -1.01
N VAL A 36 -19.29 7.34 -1.03
CA VAL A 36 -18.78 8.03 -2.24
C VAL A 36 -17.57 7.27 -2.81
N PHE A 37 -16.72 6.74 -1.96
CA PHE A 37 -15.55 5.96 -2.37
C PHE A 37 -15.90 4.61 -2.99
N GLU A 38 -16.95 3.94 -2.54
CA GLU A 38 -17.45 2.71 -3.16
C GLU A 38 -18.02 2.99 -4.55
N HIS A 39 -18.72 4.11 -4.73
CA HIS A 39 -19.19 4.55 -6.06
C HIS A 39 -18.01 4.85 -6.99
N MET A 40 -17.02 5.62 -6.53
CA MET A 40 -15.83 5.93 -7.32
C MET A 40 -15.05 4.66 -7.69
N ARG A 41 -14.93 3.70 -6.75
CA ARG A 41 -14.31 2.41 -6.99
C ARG A 41 -15.07 1.59 -8.04
N ALA A 42 -16.39 1.53 -7.96
CA ALA A 42 -17.22 0.84 -8.94
C ALA A 42 -17.11 1.48 -10.34
N GLN A 43 -17.07 2.80 -10.43
CA GLN A 43 -16.82 3.51 -11.68
C GLN A 43 -15.42 3.22 -12.23
N ALA A 44 -14.38 3.28 -11.40
CA ALA A 44 -13.01 2.96 -11.80
C ALA A 44 -12.90 1.52 -12.32
N SER A 45 -13.53 0.55 -11.64
CA SER A 45 -13.62 -0.84 -12.11
C SER A 45 -14.34 -0.94 -13.44
N SER A 46 -15.43 -0.21 -13.64
CA SER A 46 -16.16 -0.23 -14.92
C SER A 46 -15.33 0.30 -16.10
N TYR A 47 -14.51 1.35 -15.88
CA TYR A 47 -13.58 1.85 -16.90
C TYR A 47 -12.47 0.83 -17.19
N LEU A 48 -11.89 0.19 -16.18
CA LEU A 48 -10.91 -0.87 -16.38
C LEU A 48 -11.50 -2.04 -17.17
N HIS A 49 -12.73 -2.40 -16.87
CA HIS A 49 -13.43 -3.49 -17.57
C HIS A 49 -13.77 -3.18 -19.02
N GLN A 50 -13.93 -1.91 -19.39
CA GLN A 50 -14.10 -1.49 -20.81
C GLN A 50 -12.78 -1.58 -21.59
N ALA A 51 -11.66 -1.30 -20.92
CA ALA A 51 -10.34 -1.30 -21.56
C ALA A 51 -9.70 -2.69 -21.65
N LEU A 52 -10.13 -3.66 -20.83
CA LEU A 52 -9.52 -4.97 -20.73
C LEU A 52 -10.41 -6.09 -21.34
N PRO A 53 -9.80 -7.14 -21.92
CA PRO A 53 -10.51 -8.33 -22.37
C PRO A 53 -11.31 -8.97 -21.24
N HIS A 54 -12.42 -9.67 -21.59
CA HIS A 54 -13.20 -10.41 -20.61
C HIS A 54 -12.40 -11.54 -19.97
N GLY A 55 -12.65 -11.84 -18.70
CA GLY A 55 -12.06 -12.96 -17.98
C GLY A 55 -11.18 -12.58 -16.79
N VAL A 56 -10.25 -13.43 -16.44
CA VAL A 56 -9.35 -13.32 -15.27
C VAL A 56 -8.60 -11.98 -15.21
N HIS A 57 -8.26 -11.38 -16.37
CA HIS A 57 -7.54 -10.11 -16.45
C HIS A 57 -8.24 -8.96 -15.75
N ARG A 58 -9.57 -8.90 -15.78
CA ARG A 58 -10.37 -7.85 -15.11
C ARG A 58 -10.28 -7.99 -13.61
N ASN A 59 -10.47 -9.20 -13.09
CA ASN A 59 -10.42 -9.48 -11.66
C ASN A 59 -9.02 -9.21 -11.08
N VAL A 60 -7.98 -9.57 -11.84
CA VAL A 60 -6.60 -9.29 -11.47
C VAL A 60 -6.33 -7.78 -11.48
N ALA A 61 -6.82 -7.05 -12.48
CA ALA A 61 -6.67 -5.59 -12.52
C ALA A 61 -7.40 -4.91 -11.35
N ASP A 62 -8.63 -5.31 -11.05
CA ASP A 62 -9.37 -4.80 -9.90
C ASP A 62 -8.65 -5.06 -8.57
N ALA A 63 -8.05 -6.23 -8.43
CA ALA A 63 -7.26 -6.55 -7.25
C ALA A 63 -5.98 -5.71 -7.15
N MET A 64 -5.24 -5.56 -8.24
CA MET A 64 -3.96 -4.84 -8.28
C MET A 64 -4.11 -3.33 -8.12
N PHE A 65 -5.12 -2.72 -8.75
CA PHE A 65 -5.27 -1.26 -8.78
C PHE A 65 -6.28 -0.74 -7.75
N LEU A 66 -7.37 -1.48 -7.52
CA LEU A 66 -8.46 -1.04 -6.65
C LEU A 66 -8.54 -1.80 -5.32
N GLY A 67 -7.65 -2.78 -5.09
CA GLY A 67 -7.64 -3.57 -3.85
C GLY A 67 -8.82 -4.53 -3.71
N MET A 68 -9.49 -4.88 -4.81
CA MET A 68 -10.67 -5.76 -4.81
C MET A 68 -10.27 -7.25 -4.91
N GLY A 69 -9.38 -7.71 -4.02
CA GLY A 69 -8.88 -9.08 -4.04
C GLY A 69 -9.95 -10.18 -3.81
N SER A 70 -11.13 -9.80 -3.33
CA SER A 70 -12.26 -10.73 -3.16
C SER A 70 -12.90 -11.19 -4.48
N THR A 71 -12.64 -10.47 -5.58
CA THR A 71 -13.16 -10.81 -6.91
C THR A 71 -12.36 -11.90 -7.62
N ILE A 72 -11.20 -12.27 -7.07
CA ILE A 72 -10.33 -13.29 -7.66
C ILE A 72 -10.83 -14.68 -7.26
N ASP A 73 -11.04 -15.53 -8.26
CA ASP A 73 -11.39 -16.92 -8.07
C ASP A 73 -10.27 -17.74 -7.39
N PHE A 74 -10.66 -18.82 -6.72
CA PHE A 74 -9.74 -19.66 -5.94
C PHE A 74 -8.62 -20.25 -6.81
N GLU A 75 -8.94 -20.71 -8.02
CA GLU A 75 -8.00 -21.33 -8.94
C GLU A 75 -6.90 -20.35 -9.38
N THR A 76 -7.28 -19.13 -9.79
CA THR A 76 -6.33 -18.05 -10.11
C THR A 76 -5.45 -17.72 -8.91
N ARG A 77 -6.05 -17.60 -7.71
CA ARG A 77 -5.29 -17.32 -6.49
C ARG A 77 -4.27 -18.42 -6.18
N GLN A 78 -4.66 -19.69 -6.35
CA GLN A 78 -3.78 -20.83 -6.14
C GLN A 78 -2.62 -20.86 -7.16
N SER A 79 -2.91 -20.55 -8.42
CA SER A 79 -1.89 -20.46 -9.48
C SER A 79 -0.83 -19.39 -9.17
N TYR A 80 -1.27 -18.19 -8.74
CA TYR A 80 -0.35 -17.13 -8.33
C TYR A 80 0.42 -17.48 -7.05
N ALA A 81 -0.21 -18.22 -6.11
CA ALA A 81 0.48 -18.71 -4.92
C ALA A 81 1.57 -19.74 -5.25
N ALA A 82 1.30 -20.65 -6.16
CA ALA A 82 2.27 -21.65 -6.62
C ALA A 82 3.49 -21.02 -7.30
N LEU A 83 3.30 -19.87 -7.97
CA LEU A 83 4.38 -19.08 -8.57
C LEU A 83 5.09 -18.15 -7.57
N GLY A 84 4.68 -18.12 -6.29
CA GLY A 84 5.18 -17.17 -5.30
C GLY A 84 4.76 -15.71 -5.55
N ALA A 85 3.85 -15.48 -6.49
CA ALA A 85 3.45 -14.16 -6.97
C ALA A 85 2.14 -13.64 -6.35
N ILE A 86 1.67 -14.25 -5.27
CA ILE A 86 0.39 -13.88 -4.61
C ILE A 86 0.37 -12.42 -4.14
N HIS A 87 1.53 -11.85 -3.82
CA HIS A 87 1.67 -10.45 -3.41
C HIS A 87 1.32 -9.45 -4.51
N ILE A 88 1.37 -9.87 -5.79
CA ILE A 88 0.97 -9.05 -6.94
C ILE A 88 -0.55 -8.85 -6.98
N LEU A 89 -1.31 -9.82 -6.47
CA LEU A 89 -2.77 -9.76 -6.41
C LEU A 89 -3.32 -8.83 -5.31
N SER A 90 -2.48 -8.02 -4.73
CA SER A 90 -2.87 -7.03 -3.73
C SER A 90 -2.20 -5.69 -4.01
N VAL A 91 -2.88 -4.60 -3.68
CA VAL A 91 -2.26 -3.28 -3.75
C VAL A 91 -1.13 -3.24 -2.72
N SER A 92 0.08 -2.95 -3.19
CA SER A 92 1.29 -2.92 -2.36
C SER A 92 1.75 -1.50 -2.07
N GLY A 93 2.59 -1.36 -1.03
CA GLY A 93 3.26 -0.10 -0.71
C GLY A 93 4.14 0.43 -1.85
N MET A 94 4.64 -0.45 -2.72
CA MET A 94 5.42 -0.07 -3.90
C MET A 94 4.58 0.77 -4.89
N HIS A 95 3.32 0.45 -5.10
CA HIS A 95 2.43 1.24 -5.96
C HIS A 95 2.25 2.65 -5.41
N VAL A 96 2.08 2.79 -4.09
CA VAL A 96 2.01 4.10 -3.43
C VAL A 96 3.34 4.86 -3.57
N GLY A 97 4.47 4.16 -3.44
CA GLY A 97 5.81 4.73 -3.62
C GLY A 97 6.05 5.26 -5.03
N LEU A 98 5.67 4.49 -6.05
CA LEU A 98 5.77 4.92 -7.45
C LEU A 98 4.86 6.12 -7.74
N LEU A 99 3.63 6.09 -7.20
CA LEU A 99 2.70 7.23 -7.30
C LEU A 99 3.30 8.48 -6.65
N TYR A 100 3.86 8.35 -5.44
CA TYR A 100 4.50 9.45 -4.73
C TYR A 100 5.68 10.04 -5.51
N LEU A 101 6.59 9.20 -6.03
CA LEU A 101 7.73 9.64 -6.84
C LEU A 101 7.28 10.31 -8.15
N GLY A 102 6.29 9.72 -8.82
CA GLY A 102 5.71 10.31 -10.04
C GLY A 102 5.09 11.69 -9.77
N LEU A 103 4.36 11.84 -8.67
CA LEU A 103 3.80 13.13 -8.26
C LEU A 103 4.89 14.14 -7.89
N GLN A 104 5.94 13.73 -7.20
CA GLN A 104 7.08 14.61 -6.91
C GLN A 104 7.74 15.13 -8.19
N PHE A 105 7.95 14.26 -9.17
CA PHE A 105 8.52 14.62 -10.45
C PHE A 105 7.59 15.57 -11.22
N LEU A 106 6.31 15.20 -11.35
CA LEU A 106 5.32 15.97 -12.10
C LEU A 106 5.04 17.34 -11.49
N LEU A 107 4.93 17.42 -10.17
CA LEU A 107 4.53 18.64 -9.45
C LEU A 107 5.72 19.44 -8.92
N GLY A 108 6.94 18.95 -9.09
CA GLY A 108 8.15 19.61 -8.59
C GLY A 108 8.34 21.04 -9.10
N PHE A 109 7.80 21.36 -10.28
CA PHE A 109 7.81 22.73 -10.80
C PHE A 109 7.05 23.73 -9.93
N LEU A 110 6.04 23.29 -9.17
CA LEU A 110 5.27 24.16 -8.27
C LEU A 110 6.15 24.76 -7.16
N LEU A 111 7.23 24.09 -6.78
CA LEU A 111 8.15 24.58 -5.75
C LEU A 111 8.86 25.87 -6.15
N ARG A 112 8.85 26.24 -7.45
CA ARG A 112 9.41 27.50 -7.98
C ARG A 112 8.52 28.71 -7.68
N PHE A 113 7.22 28.50 -7.45
CA PHE A 113 6.26 29.58 -7.21
C PHE A 113 6.18 29.92 -5.71
N ARG A 114 7.06 30.77 -5.22
CA ARG A 114 7.02 31.30 -3.84
C ARG A 114 6.02 32.46 -3.72
N PRO A 115 5.30 32.54 -2.59
CA PRO A 115 5.30 31.72 -1.37
C PRO A 115 4.30 30.55 -1.36
N TRP A 116 3.43 30.43 -2.35
CA TRP A 116 2.29 29.51 -2.37
C TRP A 116 2.62 28.11 -2.92
N GLY A 117 3.61 28.02 -3.79
CA GLY A 117 3.98 26.78 -4.48
C GLY A 117 4.20 25.57 -3.55
N PRO A 118 4.98 25.69 -2.45
CA PRO A 118 5.18 24.58 -1.53
C PRO A 118 3.87 24.10 -0.84
N ARG A 119 2.93 25.02 -0.56
CA ARG A 119 1.63 24.68 0.05
C ARG A 119 0.75 23.92 -0.92
N PHE A 120 0.67 24.38 -2.19
CA PHE A 120 -0.07 23.68 -3.23
C PHE A 120 0.55 22.32 -3.56
N TYR A 121 1.87 22.26 -3.65
CA TYR A 121 2.61 21.00 -3.84
C TYR A 121 2.26 19.98 -2.75
N PHE A 122 2.34 20.39 -1.47
CA PHE A 122 1.99 19.55 -0.33
C PHE A 122 0.53 19.09 -0.41
N GLY A 123 -0.41 20.05 -0.54
CA GLY A 123 -1.84 19.76 -0.56
C GLY A 123 -2.23 18.82 -1.68
N LEU A 124 -1.68 18.99 -2.88
CA LEU A 124 -2.02 18.19 -4.04
C LEU A 124 -1.47 16.75 -3.93
N ILE A 125 -0.23 16.58 -3.46
CA ILE A 125 0.33 15.23 -3.23
C ILE A 125 -0.48 14.51 -2.14
N MET A 126 -0.77 15.18 -1.02
CA MET A 126 -1.59 14.62 0.05
C MET A 126 -2.97 14.21 -0.43
N LEU A 127 -3.63 15.09 -1.21
CA LEU A 127 -4.94 14.79 -1.77
C LEU A 127 -4.91 13.53 -2.63
N VAL A 128 -3.95 13.41 -3.55
CA VAL A 128 -3.85 12.27 -4.46
C VAL A 128 -3.51 10.98 -3.71
N LEU A 129 -2.55 11.01 -2.76
CA LEU A 129 -2.18 9.83 -1.97
C LEU A 129 -3.36 9.29 -1.15
N TRP A 130 -4.08 10.17 -0.46
CA TRP A 130 -5.22 9.75 0.36
C TRP A 130 -6.45 9.39 -0.48
N SER A 131 -6.65 10.02 -1.64
CA SER A 131 -7.67 9.59 -2.61
C SER A 131 -7.38 8.19 -3.12
N TYR A 132 -6.11 7.88 -3.41
CA TYR A 132 -5.71 6.53 -3.81
C TYR A 132 -5.88 5.51 -2.66
N ALA A 133 -5.55 5.89 -1.42
CA ALA A 133 -5.81 5.05 -0.26
C ALA A 133 -7.31 4.74 -0.10
N ALA A 134 -8.17 5.73 -0.31
CA ALA A 134 -9.62 5.55 -0.28
C ALA A 134 -10.12 4.66 -1.43
N LEU A 135 -9.63 4.86 -2.66
CA LEU A 135 -9.93 4.03 -3.83
C LEU A 135 -9.50 2.57 -3.63
N SER A 136 -8.37 2.32 -2.97
CA SER A 136 -7.90 0.97 -2.63
C SER A 136 -8.63 0.36 -1.42
N GLY A 137 -9.64 1.04 -0.88
CA GLY A 137 -10.42 0.60 0.29
C GLY A 137 -9.65 0.63 1.58
N PHE A 138 -8.73 1.58 1.72
CA PHE A 138 -7.88 1.72 2.91
C PHE A 138 -7.16 0.41 3.28
N SER A 139 -6.73 -0.36 2.28
CA SER A 139 -6.00 -1.60 2.54
C SER A 139 -4.77 -1.32 3.42
N ALA A 140 -4.48 -2.21 4.38
CA ALA A 140 -3.44 -2.00 5.38
C ALA A 140 -2.06 -1.64 4.78
N PRO A 141 -1.58 -2.28 3.69
CA PRO A 141 -0.30 -1.89 3.06
C PRO A 141 -0.32 -0.46 2.49
N VAL A 142 -1.44 -0.05 1.87
CA VAL A 142 -1.58 1.29 1.30
C VAL A 142 -1.66 2.35 2.39
N LEU A 143 -2.43 2.11 3.45
CA LEU A 143 -2.52 3.02 4.60
C LEU A 143 -1.16 3.27 5.23
N ARG A 144 -0.38 2.22 5.48
CA ARG A 144 0.97 2.35 6.05
C ARG A 144 1.87 3.21 5.17
N SER A 145 1.87 2.95 3.87
CA SER A 145 2.70 3.69 2.92
C SER A 145 2.24 5.14 2.77
N ALA A 146 0.92 5.38 2.64
CA ALA A 146 0.37 6.74 2.57
C ALA A 146 0.74 7.55 3.81
N TRP A 147 0.70 6.93 4.98
CA TRP A 147 1.09 7.55 6.24
C TRP A 147 2.58 7.87 6.31
N MET A 148 3.46 6.90 5.96
CA MET A 148 4.90 7.14 5.90
C MET A 148 5.28 8.28 4.94
N PHE A 149 4.71 8.28 3.73
CA PHE A 149 4.96 9.34 2.74
C PHE A 149 4.38 10.68 3.17
N SER A 150 3.26 10.70 3.90
CA SER A 150 2.71 11.92 4.48
C SER A 150 3.66 12.55 5.50
N VAL A 151 4.22 11.75 6.41
CA VAL A 151 5.20 12.20 7.40
C VAL A 151 6.49 12.68 6.72
N LEU A 152 6.97 11.93 5.71
CA LEU A 152 8.15 12.31 4.94
C LEU A 152 7.95 13.64 4.20
N LEU A 153 6.82 13.80 3.53
CA LEU A 153 6.47 15.03 2.80
C LEU A 153 6.34 16.22 3.75
N PHE A 154 5.72 16.01 4.90
CA PHE A 154 5.63 17.03 5.96
C PHE A 154 7.03 17.48 6.39
N ALA A 155 7.92 16.54 6.71
CA ALA A 155 9.29 16.85 7.09
C ALA A 155 10.05 17.64 6.01
N GLN A 156 9.86 17.29 4.74
CA GLN A 156 10.48 18.00 3.60
C GLN A 156 9.99 19.44 3.46
N ILE A 157 8.67 19.66 3.50
CA ILE A 157 8.07 20.99 3.33
C ILE A 157 8.45 21.95 4.47
N PHE A 158 8.45 21.45 5.69
CA PHE A 158 8.85 22.22 6.86
C PHE A 158 10.37 22.28 7.06
N ARG A 159 11.14 21.71 6.10
CA ARG A 159 12.61 21.69 6.12
C ARG A 159 13.17 21.14 7.44
N LEU A 160 12.47 20.18 8.02
CA LEU A 160 12.95 19.53 9.23
C LEU A 160 14.17 18.67 8.88
N ARG A 161 15.27 18.89 9.56
CA ARG A 161 16.46 18.03 9.44
C ARG A 161 16.22 16.74 10.20
N THR A 162 15.44 15.83 9.62
CA THR A 162 15.10 14.55 10.23
C THR A 162 15.90 13.42 9.60
N HIS A 163 16.38 12.53 10.44
CA HIS A 163 16.96 11.27 9.96
C HIS A 163 15.84 10.34 9.46
N PRO A 164 16.01 9.60 8.35
CA PRO A 164 14.98 8.69 7.83
C PRO A 164 14.43 7.71 8.87
N VAL A 165 15.28 7.23 9.79
CA VAL A 165 14.85 6.37 10.91
C VAL A 165 13.82 7.06 11.81
N ASN A 166 13.94 8.37 12.05
CA ASN A 166 12.98 9.11 12.87
C ASN A 166 11.61 9.22 12.18
N VAL A 167 11.60 9.42 10.86
CA VAL A 167 10.35 9.42 10.06
C VAL A 167 9.69 8.05 10.12
N TRP A 168 10.49 6.99 9.95
CA TRP A 168 10.04 5.61 10.05
C TRP A 168 9.47 5.30 11.44
N ALA A 169 10.21 5.61 12.51
CA ALA A 169 9.78 5.36 13.89
C ALA A 169 8.53 6.16 14.25
N PHE A 170 8.46 7.44 13.88
CA PHE A 170 7.31 8.29 14.15
C PHE A 170 6.06 7.79 13.42
N SER A 171 6.20 7.39 12.15
CA SER A 171 5.06 6.84 11.39
C SER A 171 4.52 5.55 12.02
N GLY A 172 5.40 4.66 12.48
CA GLY A 172 5.03 3.42 13.17
C GLY A 172 4.38 3.70 14.52
N PHE A 173 4.94 4.62 15.29
CA PHE A 173 4.37 5.04 16.57
C PHE A 173 2.93 5.53 16.43
N VAL A 174 2.67 6.42 15.48
CA VAL A 174 1.31 6.97 15.30
C VAL A 174 0.32 5.87 14.89
N LEU A 175 0.70 4.98 13.98
CA LEU A 175 -0.18 3.87 13.59
C LEU A 175 -0.47 2.92 14.76
N LEU A 176 0.52 2.63 15.59
CA LEU A 176 0.34 1.77 16.77
C LEU A 176 -0.46 2.44 17.89
N VAL A 177 -0.44 3.77 17.99
CA VAL A 177 -1.34 4.51 18.90
C VAL A 177 -2.80 4.40 18.43
N ILE A 178 -3.04 4.45 17.10
CA ILE A 178 -4.38 4.32 16.53
C ILE A 178 -4.86 2.88 16.62
N GLN A 179 -4.01 1.91 16.27
CA GLN A 179 -4.36 0.49 16.25
C GLN A 179 -3.22 -0.38 16.82
N PRO A 180 -3.16 -0.55 18.16
CA PRO A 180 -2.07 -1.28 18.83
C PRO A 180 -1.93 -2.73 18.37
N MET A 181 -3.05 -3.36 17.95
CA MET A 181 -3.08 -4.75 17.50
C MET A 181 -2.31 -5.00 16.19
N ASP A 182 -2.04 -3.94 15.42
CA ASP A 182 -1.26 -4.05 14.18
C ASP A 182 0.17 -4.54 14.44
N LEU A 183 0.71 -4.29 15.65
CA LEU A 183 2.03 -4.80 16.04
C LEU A 183 2.16 -6.33 15.89
N PHE A 184 1.08 -7.06 16.10
CA PHE A 184 1.03 -8.52 15.99
C PHE A 184 0.70 -9.02 14.59
N GLN A 185 0.40 -8.12 13.66
CA GLN A 185 0.13 -8.48 12.27
C GLN A 185 1.45 -8.66 11.51
N VAL A 186 1.64 -9.83 10.91
CA VAL A 186 2.84 -10.16 10.11
C VAL A 186 3.04 -9.12 8.99
N GLY A 187 1.95 -8.67 8.35
CA GLY A 187 2.03 -7.67 7.30
C GLY A 187 2.56 -6.31 7.77
N PHE A 188 2.27 -5.90 9.02
CA PHE A 188 2.84 -4.70 9.63
C PHE A 188 4.34 -4.89 9.89
N GLN A 189 4.71 -5.99 10.54
CA GLN A 189 6.10 -6.30 10.88
C GLN A 189 6.98 -6.36 9.63
N LEU A 190 6.58 -7.11 8.61
CA LEU A 190 7.33 -7.23 7.34
C LEU A 190 7.46 -5.89 6.61
N SER A 191 6.39 -5.09 6.57
CA SER A 191 6.42 -3.78 5.91
C SER A 191 7.39 -2.81 6.58
N TYR A 192 7.36 -2.74 7.92
CA TYR A 192 8.26 -1.87 8.68
C TYR A 192 9.69 -2.39 8.68
N ALA A 193 9.91 -3.71 8.78
CA ALA A 193 11.22 -4.32 8.67
C ALA A 193 11.87 -4.06 7.31
N ALA A 194 11.14 -4.24 6.21
CA ALA A 194 11.63 -3.97 4.86
C ALA A 194 12.06 -2.51 4.67
N VAL A 195 11.27 -1.54 5.15
CA VAL A 195 11.65 -0.11 5.07
C VAL A 195 12.85 0.20 5.94
N LEU A 196 12.94 -0.40 7.14
CA LEU A 196 14.12 -0.25 8.00
C LEU A 196 15.37 -0.85 7.35
N GLY A 197 15.24 -2.02 6.75
CA GLY A 197 16.31 -2.66 5.96
C GLY A 197 16.82 -1.75 4.84
N LEU A 198 15.91 -1.12 4.09
CA LEU A 198 16.27 -0.13 3.08
C LEU A 198 17.04 1.05 3.67
N ILE A 199 16.58 1.62 4.78
CA ILE A 199 17.21 2.78 5.41
C ILE A 199 18.63 2.44 5.91
N LEU A 200 18.81 1.25 6.48
CA LEU A 200 20.07 0.85 7.11
C LEU A 200 21.10 0.27 6.12
N PHE A 201 20.63 -0.57 5.18
CA PHE A 201 21.52 -1.40 4.36
C PHE A 201 21.69 -0.89 2.92
N GLN A 202 20.79 -0.09 2.39
CA GLN A 202 20.89 0.37 1.00
C GLN A 202 22.21 1.10 0.72
N ARG A 203 22.60 2.07 1.54
CA ARG A 203 23.85 2.83 1.35
C ARG A 203 25.10 1.98 1.52
N PRO A 204 25.26 1.18 2.59
CA PRO A 204 26.38 0.25 2.72
C PRO A 204 26.54 -0.69 1.51
N ILE A 205 25.44 -1.29 1.04
CA ILE A 205 25.46 -2.22 -0.09
C ILE A 205 25.80 -1.52 -1.40
N LEU A 206 25.24 -0.32 -1.64
CA LEU A 206 25.56 0.50 -2.83
C LEU A 206 27.07 0.81 -2.90
N ASN A 207 27.70 1.05 -1.76
CA ASN A 207 29.11 1.41 -1.68
C ASN A 207 30.06 0.22 -1.88
N LEU A 208 29.55 -1.03 -1.89
CA LEU A 208 30.39 -2.22 -2.14
C LEU A 208 30.91 -2.27 -3.58
N TRP A 209 30.15 -1.72 -4.50
CA TRP A 209 30.53 -1.71 -5.92
C TRP A 209 30.00 -0.45 -6.62
N SER A 210 30.88 0.23 -7.36
CA SER A 210 30.55 1.44 -8.11
C SER A 210 30.89 1.23 -9.59
N PRO A 211 29.97 0.61 -10.37
CA PRO A 211 30.20 0.37 -11.79
C PRO A 211 30.20 1.69 -12.58
N ASN A 212 31.14 1.79 -13.54
CA ASN A 212 31.30 2.99 -14.38
C ASN A 212 30.25 3.12 -15.49
N TYR A 213 29.64 2.01 -15.91
CA TYR A 213 28.63 2.02 -16.96
C TYR A 213 27.24 2.30 -16.42
N TRP A 214 26.52 3.25 -17.04
CA TRP A 214 25.20 3.71 -16.57
C TRP A 214 24.19 2.56 -16.41
N LEU A 215 24.06 1.68 -17.39
CA LEU A 215 23.12 0.55 -17.32
C LEU A 215 23.44 -0.41 -16.17
N ILE A 216 24.71 -0.71 -15.96
CA ILE A 216 25.16 -1.61 -14.88
C ILE A 216 24.93 -0.95 -13.53
N LYS A 217 25.17 0.37 -13.44
CA LYS A 217 24.90 1.14 -12.23
C LYS A 217 23.42 1.11 -11.87
N GLN A 218 22.53 1.35 -12.84
CA GLN A 218 21.08 1.31 -12.63
C GLN A 218 20.61 -0.09 -12.16
N SER A 219 21.11 -1.14 -12.81
CA SER A 219 20.80 -2.52 -12.42
C SER A 219 21.30 -2.85 -11.02
N TRP A 220 22.50 -2.37 -10.67
CA TRP A 220 23.08 -2.54 -9.35
C TRP A 220 22.26 -1.82 -8.27
N GLU A 221 21.84 -0.57 -8.50
CA GLU A 221 20.99 0.18 -7.60
C GLU A 221 19.67 -0.55 -7.33
N LEU A 222 19.01 -1.07 -8.35
CA LEU A 222 17.77 -1.86 -8.21
C LEU A 222 18.01 -3.17 -7.43
N THR A 223 19.11 -3.85 -7.68
CA THR A 223 19.49 -5.07 -6.95
C THR A 223 19.75 -4.77 -5.47
N CYS A 224 20.44 -3.68 -5.16
CA CYS A 224 20.68 -3.24 -3.79
C CYS A 224 19.38 -2.94 -3.05
N VAL A 225 18.42 -2.28 -3.70
CA VAL A 225 17.09 -2.03 -3.12
C VAL A 225 16.38 -3.35 -2.81
N ALA A 226 16.38 -4.30 -3.76
CA ALA A 226 15.74 -5.59 -3.58
C ALA A 226 16.36 -6.39 -2.42
N ILE A 227 17.68 -6.46 -2.34
CA ILE A 227 18.39 -7.15 -1.25
C ILE A 227 18.13 -6.47 0.09
N SER A 228 18.24 -5.12 0.15
CA SER A 228 18.05 -4.37 1.41
C SER A 228 16.64 -4.49 1.97
N ALA A 229 15.64 -4.73 1.12
CA ALA A 229 14.26 -4.92 1.56
C ALA A 229 13.96 -6.36 2.03
N GLN A 230 14.87 -7.32 1.80
CA GLN A 230 14.70 -8.73 2.17
C GLN A 230 15.51 -9.13 3.43
N ILE A 231 16.44 -8.27 3.85
CA ILE A 231 17.20 -8.44 5.08
C ILE A 231 16.37 -7.96 6.28
#